data_cbd8523057be813f3975b15a99c73f1b
#
_entry.id   cbd8523057be813f3975b15a99c73f1b
#
_cell.length_a   1.000
_cell.length_b   1.000
_cell.length_c   1.000
_cell.angle_alpha   90.00
_cell.angle_beta   90.00
_cell.angle_gamma   90.00
#
_symmetry.space_group_name_H-M   'P 1'
#
loop_
_entity.id
_entity.type
_entity.pdbx_description
1 polymer ?
#
loop_
_entity_poly.entity_id
_entity_poly.type
_entity_poly.pdbx_seq_one_letter_code
_entity_poly.pdbx_strand_id
1 'polypeptide(L)'
;MPSAAALRLQIESSLERRFPAALTPMPRTIRETAATGIAEVDRLLEGGLPVGAISEITGPVGSGRTSLAHAFLAARTQEERVCAWVDAHDAFDSESAAASGVALRRLLWVRLKNGPNASASARGFASPQRWPAKPSSVHPAALPFARQDFAYLDHALRATDLLLQAGGFSALVLDLGSTTPEQGCRIPLATWFRFRQAADRTRCSLLVLAQQPLAQSSAAVVLTCARRQVRSAGQTVLTGCTYEIGTGRQRFAPGQSMPHLASQRKPPASTWTASAAGLRESTA
;
A
#
# COMPACT_ATOMS: atom_id res chain seq x y z
N MET A 1 24.94 16.16 -41.37
CA MET A 1 24.60 15.51 -40.08
C MET A 1 23.11 15.27 -40.07
N PRO A 2 22.65 14.04 -39.87
CA PRO A 2 21.21 13.79 -39.77
C PRO A 2 20.63 14.55 -38.56
N SER A 3 19.42 15.09 -38.73
CA SER A 3 18.74 15.77 -37.61
C SER A 3 18.40 14.78 -36.48
N ALA A 4 18.27 15.27 -35.26
CA ALA A 4 17.90 14.43 -34.11
C ALA A 4 16.58 13.67 -34.34
N ALA A 5 15.65 14.26 -35.09
CA ALA A 5 14.39 13.62 -35.49
C ALA A 5 14.60 12.46 -36.48
N ALA A 6 15.51 12.62 -37.46
CA ALA A 6 15.84 11.58 -38.41
C ALA A 6 16.55 10.40 -37.74
N LEU A 7 17.46 10.67 -36.79
CA LEU A 7 18.16 9.66 -36.01
C LEU A 7 17.18 8.86 -35.12
N ARG A 8 16.22 9.54 -34.52
CA ARG A 8 15.18 8.90 -33.69
C ARG A 8 14.32 7.97 -34.52
N LEU A 9 13.82 8.40 -35.68
CA LEU A 9 13.05 7.58 -36.60
C LEU A 9 13.84 6.34 -37.10
N GLN A 10 15.15 6.51 -37.34
CA GLN A 10 16.02 5.43 -37.74
C GLN A 10 16.22 4.40 -36.63
N ILE A 11 16.36 4.85 -35.38
CA ILE A 11 16.47 3.97 -34.20
C ILE A 11 15.14 3.24 -33.97
N GLU A 12 14.01 3.94 -34.01
CA GLU A 12 12.67 3.36 -33.85
C GLU A 12 12.41 2.30 -34.92
N SER A 13 12.69 2.56 -36.20
CA SER A 13 12.48 1.61 -37.28
C SER A 13 13.45 0.40 -37.23
N SER A 14 14.65 0.56 -36.68
CA SER A 14 15.58 -0.56 -36.50
C SER A 14 15.24 -1.41 -35.29
N LEU A 15 14.69 -0.82 -34.21
CA LEU A 15 14.17 -1.53 -33.06
C LEU A 15 12.89 -2.31 -33.42
N GLU A 16 11.99 -1.72 -34.19
CA GLU A 16 10.75 -2.35 -34.63
C GLU A 16 11.00 -3.59 -35.52
N ARG A 17 12.04 -3.55 -36.34
CA ARG A 17 12.48 -4.70 -37.16
C ARG A 17 13.12 -5.84 -36.34
N ARG A 18 13.91 -5.49 -35.31
CA ARG A 18 14.60 -6.49 -34.47
C ARG A 18 13.72 -7.03 -33.36
N PHE A 19 12.83 -6.20 -32.83
CA PHE A 19 11.97 -6.51 -31.69
C PHE A 19 10.56 -5.93 -31.94
N PRO A 20 9.73 -6.58 -32.77
CA PRO A 20 8.43 -6.06 -33.20
C PRO A 20 7.48 -5.63 -32.06
N ALA A 21 7.66 -6.23 -30.88
CA ALA A 21 6.86 -5.91 -29.70
C ALA A 21 7.50 -4.88 -28.73
N ALA A 22 8.75 -4.43 -29.01
CA ALA A 22 9.48 -3.59 -28.05
C ALA A 22 8.87 -2.19 -27.89
N LEU A 23 8.26 -1.66 -28.94
CA LEU A 23 7.59 -0.35 -28.97
C LEU A 23 6.09 -0.44 -28.74
N THR A 24 5.53 -1.65 -28.70
CA THR A 24 4.10 -1.85 -28.43
C THR A 24 3.88 -1.73 -26.91
N PRO A 25 3.08 -0.77 -26.44
CA PRO A 25 2.74 -0.70 -25.03
C PRO A 25 2.12 -2.01 -24.58
N MET A 26 2.66 -2.60 -23.51
CA MET A 26 2.05 -3.78 -22.92
C MET A 26 0.58 -3.50 -22.61
N PRO A 27 -0.36 -4.36 -23.05
CA PRO A 27 -1.77 -4.14 -22.78
C PRO A 27 -1.99 -4.08 -21.27
N ARG A 28 -2.65 -3.02 -20.81
CA ARG A 28 -3.01 -2.87 -19.41
C ARG A 28 -4.11 -3.88 -19.09
N THR A 29 -3.93 -4.65 -18.04
CA THR A 29 -4.98 -5.55 -17.54
C THR A 29 -6.17 -4.70 -17.10
N ILE A 30 -7.35 -4.95 -17.67
CA ILE A 30 -8.60 -4.31 -17.23
C ILE A 30 -8.93 -4.83 -15.85
N ARG A 31 -9.12 -3.94 -14.87
CA ARG A 31 -9.49 -4.26 -13.49
C ARG A 31 -10.62 -3.37 -13.02
N GLU A 32 -11.48 -3.94 -12.20
CA GLU A 32 -12.41 -3.17 -11.40
C GLU A 32 -11.62 -2.29 -10.44
N THR A 33 -12.09 -1.07 -10.23
CA THR A 33 -11.50 -0.10 -9.32
C THR A 33 -12.42 0.17 -8.15
N ALA A 34 -11.82 0.55 -7.04
CA ALA A 34 -12.49 0.94 -5.82
C ALA A 34 -12.09 2.37 -5.45
N ALA A 35 -13.07 3.25 -5.30
CA ALA A 35 -12.83 4.64 -4.96
C ALA A 35 -12.03 4.78 -3.67
N THR A 36 -11.10 5.72 -3.65
CA THR A 36 -10.28 5.99 -2.45
C THR A 36 -11.00 6.89 -1.44
N GLY A 37 -12.10 7.52 -1.84
CA GLY A 37 -12.78 8.55 -1.06
C GLY A 37 -12.14 9.94 -1.19
N ILE A 38 -11.09 10.08 -2.00
CA ILE A 38 -10.42 11.35 -2.30
C ILE A 38 -10.56 11.60 -3.81
N ALA A 39 -11.42 12.54 -4.19
CA ALA A 39 -11.78 12.78 -5.59
C ALA A 39 -10.58 13.05 -6.50
N GLU A 40 -9.57 13.75 -5.99
CA GLU A 40 -8.35 14.08 -6.73
C GLU A 40 -7.51 12.83 -7.02
N VAL A 41 -7.46 11.89 -6.07
CA VAL A 41 -6.75 10.61 -6.23
C VAL A 41 -7.52 9.69 -7.17
N ASP A 42 -8.84 9.64 -7.02
CA ASP A 42 -9.72 8.83 -7.88
C ASP A 42 -9.66 9.31 -9.33
N ARG A 43 -9.60 10.62 -9.56
CA ARG A 43 -9.38 11.21 -10.89
C ARG A 43 -8.00 10.86 -11.44
N LEU A 44 -6.94 10.92 -10.59
CA LEU A 44 -5.58 10.54 -10.98
C LEU A 44 -5.49 9.08 -11.41
N LEU A 45 -6.24 8.19 -10.76
CA LEU A 45 -6.27 6.75 -11.01
C LEU A 45 -7.37 6.31 -11.98
N GLU A 46 -8.16 7.24 -12.50
CA GLU A 46 -9.28 6.96 -13.41
C GLU A 46 -10.34 6.04 -12.78
N GLY A 47 -10.66 6.27 -11.48
CA GLY A 47 -11.70 5.55 -10.76
C GLY A 47 -11.28 4.92 -9.44
N GLY A 48 -10.03 5.05 -9.04
CA GLY A 48 -9.55 4.59 -7.73
C GLY A 48 -8.55 3.44 -7.79
N LEU A 49 -8.37 2.73 -6.67
CA LEU A 49 -7.40 1.65 -6.57
C LEU A 49 -7.94 0.35 -7.20
N PRO A 50 -7.06 -0.47 -7.83
CA PRO A 50 -7.48 -1.72 -8.48
C PRO A 50 -7.90 -2.77 -7.44
N VAL A 51 -9.06 -3.39 -7.67
CA VAL A 51 -9.56 -4.51 -6.88
C VAL A 51 -8.77 -5.78 -7.21
N GLY A 52 -8.46 -6.56 -6.19
CA GLY A 52 -7.72 -7.82 -6.35
C GLY A 52 -6.27 -7.62 -6.78
N ALA A 53 -5.63 -6.52 -6.36
CA ALA A 53 -4.27 -6.22 -6.74
C ALA A 53 -3.49 -5.56 -5.60
N ILE A 54 -2.16 -5.51 -5.77
CA ILE A 54 -1.28 -4.78 -4.86
C ILE A 54 -1.16 -3.34 -5.32
N SER A 55 -1.44 -2.40 -4.41
CA SER A 55 -1.20 -0.97 -4.55
C SER A 55 -0.16 -0.53 -3.52
N GLU A 56 0.94 0.03 -3.96
CA GLU A 56 1.95 0.60 -3.06
C GLU A 56 1.73 2.10 -2.92
N ILE A 57 1.72 2.55 -1.67
CA ILE A 57 1.66 3.97 -1.30
C ILE A 57 2.98 4.31 -0.62
N THR A 58 3.81 5.06 -1.31
CA THR A 58 5.20 5.32 -0.90
C THR A 58 5.44 6.79 -0.58
N GLY A 59 6.47 7.06 0.21
CA GLY A 59 6.88 8.42 0.57
C GLY A 59 7.51 8.48 1.96
N PRO A 60 8.11 9.61 2.34
CA PRO A 60 8.72 9.79 3.64
C PRO A 60 7.68 9.83 4.77
N VAL A 61 8.15 9.82 6.02
CA VAL A 61 7.29 10.00 7.20
C VAL A 61 6.55 11.34 7.09
N GLY A 62 5.25 11.33 7.43
CA GLY A 62 4.41 12.52 7.34
C GLY A 62 4.00 12.92 5.92
N SER A 63 4.18 12.06 4.92
CA SER A 63 3.79 12.34 3.53
C SER A 63 2.30 12.12 3.21
N GLY A 64 1.49 11.67 4.18
CA GLY A 64 0.05 11.42 3.99
C GLY A 64 -0.32 10.01 3.59
N ARG A 65 0.63 9.06 3.55
CA ARG A 65 0.36 7.65 3.22
C ARG A 65 -0.76 7.05 4.06
N THR A 66 -0.67 7.21 5.40
CA THR A 66 -1.67 6.71 6.36
C THR A 66 -3.01 7.38 6.16
N SER A 67 -3.04 8.70 5.91
CA SER A 67 -4.29 9.43 5.66
C SER A 67 -4.99 8.95 4.38
N LEU A 68 -4.24 8.64 3.33
CA LEU A 68 -4.79 8.04 2.11
C LEU A 68 -5.35 6.63 2.38
N ALA A 69 -4.62 5.81 3.14
CA ALA A 69 -5.09 4.48 3.52
C ALA A 69 -6.35 4.55 4.39
N HIS A 70 -6.43 5.48 5.35
CA HIS A 70 -7.63 5.70 6.16
C HIS A 70 -8.82 6.13 5.29
N ALA A 71 -8.64 7.06 4.34
CA ALA A 71 -9.70 7.48 3.44
C ALA A 71 -10.24 6.30 2.63
N PHE A 72 -9.34 5.46 2.09
CA PHE A 72 -9.74 4.25 1.38
C PHE A 72 -10.49 3.27 2.26
N LEU A 73 -9.99 2.99 3.47
CA LEU A 73 -10.69 2.12 4.42
C LEU A 73 -12.04 2.70 4.86
N ALA A 74 -12.13 4.03 5.04
CA ALA A 74 -13.39 4.68 5.35
C ALA A 74 -14.42 4.43 4.25
N ALA A 75 -14.05 4.66 2.98
CA ALA A 75 -14.91 4.36 1.84
C ALA A 75 -15.36 2.89 1.82
N ARG A 76 -14.46 1.93 2.03
CA ARG A 76 -14.81 0.50 2.04
C ARG A 76 -15.69 0.11 3.23
N THR A 77 -15.35 0.56 4.43
CA THR A 77 -16.08 0.19 5.64
C THR A 77 -17.48 0.85 5.71
N GLN A 78 -17.65 2.03 5.10
CA GLN A 78 -18.96 2.66 4.92
C GLN A 78 -19.86 1.89 3.94
N GLU A 79 -19.28 1.21 2.94
CA GLU A 79 -19.99 0.27 2.06
C GLU A 79 -20.26 -1.09 2.72
N GLU A 80 -20.21 -1.14 4.04
CA GLU A 80 -20.42 -2.35 4.83
C GLU A 80 -19.40 -3.48 4.54
N ARG A 81 -18.24 -3.16 3.93
CA ARG A 81 -17.18 -4.12 3.63
C ARG A 81 -16.25 -4.31 4.82
N VAL A 82 -15.81 -5.55 5.04
CA VAL A 82 -14.81 -5.87 6.06
C VAL A 82 -13.42 -5.60 5.51
N CYS A 83 -12.59 -4.96 6.33
CA CYS A 83 -11.21 -4.61 6.02
C CYS A 83 -10.27 -5.13 7.11
N ALA A 84 -8.97 -5.17 6.79
CA ALA A 84 -7.93 -5.51 7.77
C ALA A 84 -6.76 -4.53 7.70
N TRP A 85 -6.09 -4.34 8.85
CA TRP A 85 -4.84 -3.60 8.99
C TRP A 85 -3.82 -4.45 9.70
N VAL A 86 -2.72 -4.78 9.02
CA VAL A 86 -1.56 -5.46 9.60
C VAL A 86 -0.53 -4.41 9.96
N ASP A 87 -0.36 -4.19 11.24
CA ASP A 87 0.50 -3.16 11.82
C ASP A 87 1.82 -3.77 12.26
N ALA A 88 2.85 -3.62 11.42
CA ALA A 88 4.15 -4.20 11.69
C ALA A 88 4.92 -3.50 12.82
N HIS A 89 4.60 -2.23 13.11
CA HIS A 89 5.40 -1.39 14.03
C HIS A 89 4.62 -0.83 15.20
N ASP A 90 3.38 -1.29 15.40
CA ASP A 90 2.48 -0.78 16.44
C ASP A 90 2.23 0.75 16.31
N ALA A 91 2.06 1.21 15.06
CA ALA A 91 1.94 2.62 14.71
C ALA A 91 0.51 3.06 14.34
N PHE A 92 -0.44 2.10 14.28
CA PHE A 92 -1.83 2.39 13.94
C PHE A 92 -2.53 3.10 15.10
N ASP A 93 -3.11 4.25 14.80
CA ASP A 93 -3.93 5.02 15.73
C ASP A 93 -5.42 4.85 15.37
N SER A 94 -6.13 4.14 16.24
CA SER A 94 -7.56 3.86 16.05
C SER A 94 -8.44 5.09 16.19
N GLU A 95 -8.04 6.10 16.97
CA GLU A 95 -8.78 7.35 17.13
C GLU A 95 -8.71 8.17 15.85
N SER A 96 -7.52 8.34 15.28
CA SER A 96 -7.32 9.00 13.99
C SER A 96 -8.03 8.26 12.85
N ALA A 97 -8.04 6.93 12.86
CA ALA A 97 -8.77 6.14 11.89
C ALA A 97 -10.29 6.37 11.98
N ALA A 98 -10.86 6.33 13.20
CA ALA A 98 -12.27 6.60 13.44
C ALA A 98 -12.64 8.03 13.03
N ALA A 99 -11.80 9.00 13.38
CA ALA A 99 -12.01 10.40 13.02
C ALA A 99 -11.92 10.64 11.50
N SER A 100 -11.17 9.79 10.78
CA SER A 100 -11.12 9.77 9.31
C SER A 100 -12.35 9.06 8.67
N GLY A 101 -13.28 8.56 9.48
CA GLY A 101 -14.52 7.91 9.01
C GLY A 101 -14.45 6.40 8.87
N VAL A 102 -13.36 5.75 9.32
CA VAL A 102 -13.26 4.29 9.30
C VAL A 102 -14.21 3.68 10.33
N ALA A 103 -15.12 2.80 9.88
CA ALA A 103 -16.00 2.06 10.78
C ALA A 103 -15.22 0.93 11.46
N LEU A 104 -14.66 1.19 12.66
CA LEU A 104 -13.77 0.26 13.37
C LEU A 104 -14.39 -1.12 13.62
N ARG A 105 -15.72 -1.22 13.76
CA ARG A 105 -16.43 -2.51 13.88
C ARG A 105 -16.23 -3.44 12.66
N ARG A 106 -15.80 -2.89 11.52
CA ARG A 106 -15.51 -3.60 10.28
C ARG A 106 -14.04 -3.69 9.94
N LEU A 107 -13.18 -3.28 10.88
CA LEU A 107 -11.73 -3.32 10.73
C LEU A 107 -11.12 -4.35 11.67
N LEU A 108 -10.48 -5.37 11.10
CA LEU A 108 -9.60 -6.26 11.85
C LEU A 108 -8.22 -5.62 11.98
N TRP A 109 -7.82 -5.26 13.18
CA TRP A 109 -6.47 -4.78 13.45
C TRP A 109 -5.59 -5.91 13.97
N VAL A 110 -4.56 -6.27 13.21
CA VAL A 110 -3.51 -7.22 13.60
C VAL A 110 -2.33 -6.44 14.11
N ARG A 111 -2.22 -6.35 15.41
CA ARG A 111 -1.19 -5.63 16.14
C ARG A 111 -0.02 -6.54 16.43
N LEU A 112 1.17 -6.20 15.92
CA LEU A 112 2.41 -6.93 16.21
C LEU A 112 3.18 -6.18 17.29
N LYS A 113 3.08 -6.67 18.52
CA LYS A 113 3.79 -6.06 19.65
C LYS A 113 5.27 -6.45 19.62
N ASN A 114 6.13 -5.46 19.50
CA ASN A 114 7.56 -5.61 19.73
C ASN A 114 7.84 -5.56 21.24
N GLY A 115 7.90 -6.71 21.91
CA GLY A 115 8.23 -6.73 23.32
C GLY A 115 8.65 -8.11 23.81
N PRO A 116 9.50 -8.19 24.86
CA PRO A 116 9.96 -9.46 25.44
C PRO A 116 8.84 -10.33 26.04
N ASN A 117 7.60 -9.81 26.14
CA ASN A 117 6.43 -10.51 26.70
C ASN A 117 5.42 -10.99 25.64
N ALA A 118 5.74 -10.98 24.34
CA ALA A 118 4.84 -11.50 23.30
C ALA A 118 4.53 -13.01 23.46
N SER A 119 5.32 -13.75 24.26
CA SER A 119 5.09 -15.16 24.54
C SER A 119 4.08 -15.43 25.66
N ALA A 120 3.65 -14.41 26.42
CA ALA A 120 2.79 -14.61 27.58
C ALA A 120 1.28 -14.53 27.29
N SER A 121 0.84 -13.89 26.22
CA SER A 121 -0.59 -13.76 25.87
C SER A 121 -1.12 -14.82 24.90
N ALA A 122 -0.27 -15.70 24.39
CA ALA A 122 -0.66 -16.82 23.52
C ALA A 122 -1.17 -18.07 24.25
N ARG A 123 -1.45 -17.99 25.55
CA ARG A 123 -2.01 -19.11 26.34
C ARG A 123 -3.54 -19.15 26.24
N GLY A 124 -4.09 -19.29 25.06
CA GLY A 124 -5.53 -19.37 24.88
C GLY A 124 -6.04 -20.33 23.81
N PHE A 125 -5.17 -20.87 22.96
CA PHE A 125 -5.56 -21.90 22.00
C PHE A 125 -4.56 -23.05 22.05
N ALA A 126 -4.96 -24.13 22.68
CA ALA A 126 -4.26 -25.39 22.64
C ALA A 126 -4.26 -25.92 21.21
N SER A 127 -3.12 -25.89 20.56
CA SER A 127 -2.92 -26.55 19.28
C SER A 127 -2.54 -28.01 19.53
N PRO A 128 -3.25 -29.01 19.01
CA PRO A 128 -2.79 -30.38 19.06
C PRO A 128 -1.83 -30.64 17.90
N GLN A 129 -0.71 -31.27 18.25
CA GLN A 129 0.32 -31.88 17.39
C GLN A 129 1.63 -31.11 17.28
N ARG A 130 2.46 -31.53 18.20
CA ARG A 130 3.90 -31.27 18.23
C ARG A 130 4.61 -32.25 17.27
N TRP A 131 5.21 -31.71 16.19
CA TRP A 131 6.16 -32.47 15.39
C TRP A 131 7.50 -32.53 16.10
N PRO A 132 8.19 -33.68 16.19
CA PRO A 132 9.47 -33.75 16.89
C PRO A 132 10.57 -33.03 16.13
N ALA A 133 11.21 -32.07 16.78
CA ALA A 133 12.39 -31.39 16.27
C ALA A 133 13.61 -32.32 16.35
N LYS A 134 14.33 -32.50 15.24
CA LYS A 134 15.66 -33.10 15.23
C LYS A 134 16.66 -32.15 15.90
N PRO A 135 17.55 -32.65 16.79
CA PRO A 135 18.64 -31.86 17.32
C PRO A 135 19.74 -31.73 16.26
N SER A 136 20.07 -30.55 15.85
CA SER A 136 21.31 -30.24 15.15
C SER A 136 22.11 -29.21 15.94
N SER A 137 23.26 -29.65 16.34
CA SER A 137 24.31 -28.99 17.09
C SER A 137 24.96 -27.83 16.33
N VAL A 138 25.65 -27.00 17.13
CA VAL A 138 26.63 -25.94 16.83
C VAL A 138 26.04 -24.54 16.72
N HIS A 139 26.18 -23.81 17.84
CA HIS A 139 26.07 -22.36 17.90
C HIS A 139 27.40 -21.69 17.54
N PRO A 140 27.42 -20.76 16.62
CA PRO A 140 28.30 -19.60 16.72
C PRO A 140 27.55 -18.47 17.46
N ALA A 141 28.24 -17.81 18.37
CA ALA A 141 27.74 -16.70 19.18
C ALA A 141 27.10 -15.62 18.25
N ALA A 142 25.79 -15.51 18.30
CA ALA A 142 25.06 -14.56 17.50
C ALA A 142 24.88 -13.25 18.25
N LEU A 143 25.23 -12.16 17.64
CA LEU A 143 24.95 -10.80 18.09
C LEU A 143 23.44 -10.63 18.34
N PRO A 144 23.00 -10.24 19.55
CA PRO A 144 21.59 -10.34 19.94
C PRO A 144 20.65 -9.33 19.28
N PHE A 145 21.15 -8.27 18.68
CA PHE A 145 20.32 -7.18 18.15
C PHE A 145 19.79 -7.41 16.73
N ALA A 146 20.49 -8.13 15.88
CA ALA A 146 20.11 -8.28 14.48
C ALA A 146 18.98 -9.30 14.20
N ARG A 147 18.64 -10.17 15.16
CA ARG A 147 17.58 -11.19 14.98
C ARG A 147 16.18 -10.73 15.41
N GLN A 148 16.08 -9.79 16.33
CA GLN A 148 14.77 -9.30 16.79
C GLN A 148 14.09 -8.36 15.76
N ASP A 149 14.88 -7.56 15.02
CA ASP A 149 14.36 -6.59 14.07
C ASP A 149 13.70 -7.21 12.81
N PHE A 150 13.91 -8.49 12.55
CA PHE A 150 13.30 -9.19 11.42
C PHE A 150 12.09 -10.05 11.80
N ALA A 151 11.98 -10.44 13.08
CA ALA A 151 10.90 -11.33 13.49
C ALA A 151 9.52 -10.70 13.31
N TYR A 152 9.37 -9.41 13.58
CA TYR A 152 8.09 -8.71 13.41
C TYR A 152 7.72 -8.55 11.93
N LEU A 153 8.70 -8.29 11.04
CA LEU A 153 8.45 -8.22 9.61
C LEU A 153 7.97 -9.57 9.07
N ASP A 154 8.62 -10.65 9.47
CA ASP A 154 8.23 -12.01 9.10
C ASP A 154 6.82 -12.35 9.62
N HIS A 155 6.47 -11.94 10.84
CA HIS A 155 5.13 -12.09 11.39
C HIS A 155 4.09 -11.26 10.63
N ALA A 156 4.42 -10.02 10.24
CA ALA A 156 3.55 -9.18 9.44
C ALA A 156 3.26 -9.80 8.07
N LEU A 157 4.30 -10.31 7.41
CA LEU A 157 4.16 -10.98 6.12
C LEU A 157 3.35 -12.27 6.23
N ARG A 158 3.54 -13.07 7.30
CA ARG A 158 2.75 -14.28 7.56
C ARG A 158 1.28 -13.95 7.85
N ALA A 159 1.02 -12.95 8.68
CA ALA A 159 -0.35 -12.51 8.98
C ALA A 159 -1.05 -12.03 7.69
N THR A 160 -0.37 -11.24 6.87
CA THR A 160 -0.87 -10.79 5.57
C THR A 160 -1.21 -11.97 4.65
N ASP A 161 -0.30 -12.95 4.56
CA ASP A 161 -0.52 -14.16 3.74
C ASP A 161 -1.76 -14.94 4.20
N LEU A 162 -1.90 -15.16 5.50
CA LEU A 162 -3.05 -15.87 6.09
C LEU A 162 -4.37 -15.14 5.82
N LEU A 163 -4.42 -13.81 6.01
CA LEU A 163 -5.61 -13.02 5.77
C LEU A 163 -6.00 -12.99 4.29
N LEU A 164 -5.03 -12.83 3.39
CA LEU A 164 -5.28 -12.89 1.96
C LEU A 164 -5.79 -14.27 1.52
N GLN A 165 -5.24 -15.36 2.09
CA GLN A 165 -5.68 -16.72 1.76
C GLN A 165 -7.06 -17.04 2.34
N ALA A 166 -7.36 -16.57 3.55
CA ALA A 166 -8.66 -16.75 4.17
C ALA A 166 -9.77 -16.05 3.36
N GLY A 167 -9.48 -14.92 2.74
CA GLY A 167 -10.47 -14.14 1.99
C GLY A 167 -11.49 -13.44 2.89
N GLY A 168 -12.54 -12.88 2.28
CA GLY A 168 -13.60 -12.17 3.01
C GLY A 168 -13.29 -10.70 3.29
N PHE A 169 -12.09 -10.24 3.01
CA PHE A 169 -11.69 -8.84 3.16
C PHE A 169 -11.77 -8.11 1.81
N SER A 170 -12.41 -6.95 1.78
CA SER A 170 -12.44 -6.07 0.60
C SER A 170 -11.11 -5.34 0.42
N ALA A 171 -10.50 -4.94 1.54
CA ALA A 171 -9.21 -4.28 1.57
C ALA A 171 -8.36 -4.78 2.74
N LEU A 172 -7.06 -4.88 2.51
CA LEU A 172 -6.07 -5.20 3.51
C LEU A 172 -4.94 -4.18 3.41
N VAL A 173 -4.58 -3.55 4.51
CA VAL A 173 -3.43 -2.66 4.61
C VAL A 173 -2.29 -3.41 5.30
N LEU A 174 -1.13 -3.46 4.66
CA LEU A 174 0.13 -3.89 5.25
C LEU A 174 0.97 -2.64 5.52
N ASP A 175 1.08 -2.26 6.78
CA ASP A 175 1.83 -1.07 7.17
C ASP A 175 3.30 -1.42 7.46
N LEU A 176 4.14 -1.08 6.50
CA LEU A 176 5.60 -1.15 6.55
C LEU A 176 6.22 0.25 6.58
N GLY A 177 5.44 1.27 6.96
CA GLY A 177 5.84 2.68 6.86
C GLY A 177 7.08 3.06 7.67
N SER A 178 7.39 2.33 8.73
CA SER A 178 8.60 2.50 9.54
C SER A 178 9.71 1.50 9.21
N THR A 179 9.48 0.56 8.28
CA THR A 179 10.51 -0.39 7.81
C THR A 179 11.59 0.36 7.04
N THR A 180 12.87 0.10 7.39
CA THR A 180 13.97 0.71 6.66
C THR A 180 14.09 0.14 5.23
N PRO A 181 14.69 0.90 4.29
CA PRO A 181 14.92 0.41 2.94
C PRO A 181 15.66 -0.93 2.89
N GLU A 182 16.67 -1.10 3.74
CA GLU A 182 17.48 -2.33 3.82
C GLU A 182 16.67 -3.54 4.27
N GLN A 183 15.76 -3.33 5.23
CA GLN A 183 14.83 -4.37 5.69
C GLN A 183 13.82 -4.72 4.60
N GLY A 184 13.24 -3.70 3.95
CA GLY A 184 12.27 -3.87 2.89
C GLY A 184 12.82 -4.64 1.69
N CYS A 185 14.08 -4.38 1.29
CA CYS A 185 14.75 -5.07 0.19
C CYS A 185 15.00 -6.57 0.46
N ARG A 186 14.94 -7.01 1.72
CA ARG A 186 15.10 -8.44 2.07
C ARG A 186 13.82 -9.25 1.91
N ILE A 187 12.68 -8.61 1.69
CA ILE A 187 11.42 -9.33 1.42
C ILE A 187 11.54 -10.04 0.08
N PRO A 188 11.44 -11.39 0.06
CA PRO A 188 11.60 -12.15 -1.18
C PRO A 188 10.53 -11.78 -2.22
N LEU A 189 10.91 -11.70 -3.50
CA LEU A 189 9.97 -11.47 -4.59
C LEU A 189 8.86 -12.52 -4.64
N ALA A 190 9.16 -13.76 -4.27
CA ALA A 190 8.18 -14.84 -4.17
C ALA A 190 7.04 -14.52 -3.19
N THR A 191 7.30 -13.78 -2.12
CA THR A 191 6.28 -13.32 -1.17
C THR A 191 5.31 -12.35 -1.85
N TRP A 192 5.82 -11.36 -2.56
CA TRP A 192 4.99 -10.41 -3.31
C TRP A 192 4.18 -11.08 -4.42
N PHE A 193 4.77 -12.08 -5.08
CA PHE A 193 4.06 -12.85 -6.10
C PHE A 193 2.90 -13.66 -5.49
N ARG A 194 3.12 -14.32 -4.34
CA ARG A 194 2.04 -15.02 -3.62
C ARG A 194 0.93 -14.06 -3.20
N PHE A 195 1.28 -12.91 -2.64
CA PHE A 195 0.30 -11.88 -2.25
C PHE A 195 -0.51 -11.41 -3.45
N ARG A 196 0.13 -11.17 -4.59
CA ARG A 196 -0.56 -10.80 -5.83
C ARG A 196 -1.56 -11.87 -6.26
N GLN A 197 -1.17 -13.14 -6.24
CA GLN A 197 -2.07 -14.24 -6.63
C GLN A 197 -3.23 -14.39 -5.63
N ALA A 198 -2.95 -14.30 -4.33
CA ALA A 198 -3.97 -14.40 -3.30
C ALA A 198 -4.96 -13.22 -3.38
N ALA A 199 -4.47 -11.99 -3.54
CA ALA A 199 -5.29 -10.80 -3.71
C ALA A 199 -6.20 -10.89 -4.95
N ASP A 200 -5.67 -11.35 -6.08
CA ASP A 200 -6.43 -11.55 -7.32
C ASP A 200 -7.55 -12.59 -7.14
N ARG A 201 -7.23 -13.72 -6.53
CA ARG A 201 -8.20 -14.80 -6.27
C ARG A 201 -9.31 -14.38 -5.32
N THR A 202 -8.98 -13.66 -4.25
CA THR A 202 -9.95 -13.25 -3.21
C THR A 202 -10.61 -11.90 -3.50
N ARG A 203 -10.20 -11.22 -4.57
CA ARG A 203 -10.67 -9.87 -4.92
C ARG A 203 -10.36 -8.84 -3.83
N CYS A 204 -9.36 -9.08 -2.99
CA CYS A 204 -8.93 -8.19 -1.93
C CYS A 204 -7.95 -7.13 -2.49
N SER A 205 -8.21 -5.86 -2.26
CA SER A 205 -7.24 -4.79 -2.55
C SER A 205 -6.18 -4.75 -1.46
N LEU A 206 -4.94 -5.15 -1.80
CA LEU A 206 -3.81 -5.07 -0.86
C LEU A 206 -3.09 -3.73 -1.00
N LEU A 207 -3.16 -2.91 0.04
CA LEU A 207 -2.40 -1.67 0.14
C LEU A 207 -1.12 -1.91 0.95
N VAL A 208 0.01 -1.53 0.40
CA VAL A 208 1.30 -1.59 1.08
C VAL A 208 1.79 -0.17 1.34
N LEU A 209 1.92 0.21 2.61
CA LEU A 209 2.50 1.48 3.01
C LEU A 209 3.99 1.29 3.24
N ALA A 210 4.82 2.04 2.54
CA ALA A 210 6.28 1.94 2.65
C ALA A 210 6.97 3.28 2.40
N GLN A 211 8.24 3.40 2.74
CA GLN A 211 9.01 4.60 2.41
C GLN A 211 9.40 4.63 0.93
N GLN A 212 9.63 3.46 0.32
CA GLN A 212 10.00 3.26 -1.07
C GLN A 212 9.28 2.04 -1.66
N PRO A 213 9.21 1.88 -3.00
CA PRO A 213 8.59 0.72 -3.63
C PRO A 213 9.30 -0.58 -3.26
N LEU A 214 8.55 -1.58 -2.79
CA LEU A 214 9.05 -2.88 -2.35
C LEU A 214 8.56 -4.04 -3.21
N ALA A 215 7.29 -4.01 -3.67
CA ALA A 215 6.65 -5.12 -4.38
C ALA A 215 7.07 -5.23 -5.86
N GLN A 216 7.93 -4.36 -6.33
CA GLN A 216 8.51 -4.36 -7.68
C GLN A 216 7.46 -4.64 -8.78
N SER A 217 7.65 -5.72 -9.58
CA SER A 217 6.73 -6.09 -10.66
C SER A 217 5.38 -6.62 -10.18
N SER A 218 5.22 -6.93 -8.91
CA SER A 218 3.96 -7.45 -8.36
C SER A 218 2.92 -6.36 -8.09
N ALA A 219 3.35 -5.10 -7.88
CA ALA A 219 2.42 -3.98 -7.71
C ALA A 219 1.76 -3.59 -9.04
N ALA A 220 0.43 -3.45 -9.01
CA ALA A 220 -0.37 -2.94 -10.13
C ALA A 220 -0.27 -1.42 -10.24
N VAL A 221 -0.15 -0.73 -9.11
CA VAL A 221 0.05 0.71 -9.03
C VAL A 221 1.06 1.04 -7.93
N VAL A 222 1.88 2.06 -8.18
CA VAL A 222 2.76 2.67 -7.20
C VAL A 222 2.43 4.15 -7.15
N LEU A 223 2.02 4.62 -5.99
CA LEU A 223 1.73 6.00 -5.69
C LEU A 223 2.85 6.58 -4.85
N THR A 224 3.29 7.77 -5.19
CA THR A 224 4.28 8.52 -4.41
C THR A 224 3.59 9.69 -3.71
N CYS A 225 3.70 9.75 -2.39
CA CYS A 225 3.12 10.81 -1.58
C CYS A 225 4.21 11.75 -1.06
N ALA A 226 3.94 13.04 -1.10
CA ALA A 226 4.79 14.06 -0.52
C ALA A 226 3.94 15.10 0.22
N ARG A 227 4.45 15.61 1.33
CA ARG A 227 3.81 16.73 2.03
C ARG A 227 4.18 18.05 1.34
N ARG A 228 3.17 18.79 0.89
CA ARG A 228 3.33 20.10 0.23
C ARG A 228 3.33 21.23 1.25
N GLN A 229 2.34 21.25 2.11
CA GLN A 229 2.11 22.37 3.02
C GLN A 229 1.48 21.90 4.33
N VAL A 230 1.89 22.53 5.42
CA VAL A 230 1.26 22.40 6.73
C VAL A 230 0.39 23.63 6.95
N ARG A 231 -0.83 23.44 7.37
CA ARG A 231 -1.76 24.50 7.75
C ARG A 231 -1.83 24.59 9.26
N SER A 232 -1.72 25.78 9.81
CA SER A 232 -1.85 26.04 11.23
C SER A 232 -2.78 27.22 11.48
N ALA A 233 -3.57 27.14 12.56
CA ALA A 233 -4.28 28.30 13.12
C ALA A 233 -3.37 28.92 14.18
N GLY A 234 -3.01 30.18 13.97
CA GLY A 234 -1.95 30.82 14.76
C GLY A 234 -0.60 30.14 14.52
N GLN A 235 0.29 30.17 15.52
CA GLN A 235 1.63 29.57 15.41
C GLN A 235 1.71 28.13 15.99
N THR A 236 0.68 27.61 16.63
CA THR A 236 0.79 26.43 17.49
C THR A 236 -0.21 25.31 17.21
N VAL A 237 -1.32 25.56 16.49
CA VAL A 237 -2.35 24.53 16.28
C VAL A 237 -2.33 24.05 14.84
N LEU A 238 -1.99 22.77 14.64
CA LEU A 238 -2.07 22.12 13.34
C LEU A 238 -3.54 21.93 12.94
N THR A 239 -3.97 22.56 11.85
CA THR A 239 -5.34 22.44 11.32
C THR A 239 -5.46 21.50 10.13
N GLY A 240 -4.35 21.18 9.45
CA GLY A 240 -4.35 20.25 8.34
C GLY A 240 -3.03 20.24 7.56
N CYS A 241 -2.96 19.33 6.62
CA CYS A 241 -1.84 19.22 5.69
C CYS A 241 -2.35 19.09 4.26
N THR A 242 -1.64 19.72 3.34
CA THR A 242 -1.82 19.51 1.90
C THR A 242 -0.74 18.56 1.42
N TYR A 243 -1.17 17.52 0.72
CA TYR A 243 -0.31 16.50 0.18
C TYR A 243 -0.33 16.53 -1.34
N GLU A 244 0.76 16.12 -1.93
CA GLU A 244 0.88 15.83 -3.35
C GLU A 244 0.98 14.33 -3.54
N ILE A 245 0.29 13.81 -4.54
CA ILE A 245 0.34 12.42 -4.93
C ILE A 245 0.66 12.32 -6.41
N GLY A 246 1.65 11.52 -6.73
CA GLY A 246 2.04 11.20 -8.10
C GLY A 246 1.90 9.73 -8.39
N THR A 247 1.71 9.38 -9.67
CA THR A 247 1.70 8.00 -10.12
C THR A 247 3.08 7.62 -10.62
N GLY A 248 3.81 6.80 -9.86
CA GLY A 248 5.09 6.26 -10.27
C GLY A 248 4.94 5.15 -11.33
N ARG A 249 3.93 4.30 -11.18
CA ARG A 249 3.63 3.21 -12.11
C ARG A 249 2.15 2.84 -12.04
N GLN A 250 1.53 2.56 -13.20
CA GLN A 250 0.18 2.03 -13.30
C GLN A 250 0.13 0.97 -14.39
N ARG A 251 -0.22 -0.26 -14.03
CA ARG A 251 -0.25 -1.44 -14.92
C ARG A 251 -1.67 -1.95 -15.18
N PHE A 252 -2.69 -1.23 -14.78
CA PHE A 252 -4.08 -1.58 -15.02
C PHE A 252 -4.80 -0.48 -15.79
N ALA A 253 -5.88 -0.85 -16.46
CA ALA A 253 -6.89 0.07 -16.98
C ALA A 253 -8.19 -0.14 -16.17
N PRO A 254 -8.94 0.91 -15.83
CA PRO A 254 -10.21 0.78 -15.15
C PRO A 254 -11.23 0.05 -16.04
N GLY A 255 -12.03 -0.83 -15.42
CA GLY A 255 -12.99 -1.68 -16.16
C GLY A 255 -14.24 -0.94 -16.63
N GLN A 256 -14.51 0.25 -16.11
CA GLN A 256 -15.56 1.13 -16.61
C GLN A 256 -14.91 2.27 -17.39
N SER A 257 -14.97 2.17 -18.71
CA SER A 257 -14.70 3.31 -19.58
C SER A 257 -15.82 4.30 -19.37
N MET A 258 -15.60 5.34 -18.57
CA MET A 258 -16.35 6.57 -18.75
C MET A 258 -16.18 7.00 -20.21
N PRO A 259 -17.26 7.46 -20.90
CA PRO A 259 -17.14 7.90 -22.28
C PRO A 259 -16.03 8.92 -22.36
N HIS A 260 -15.08 8.64 -23.22
CA HIS A 260 -13.83 9.35 -23.42
C HIS A 260 -14.09 10.82 -23.70
N LEU A 261 -13.99 11.66 -22.71
CA LEU A 261 -13.68 13.06 -22.91
C LEU A 261 -12.25 13.10 -23.42
N ALA A 262 -12.14 13.48 -24.70
CA ALA A 262 -10.92 13.47 -25.48
C ALA A 262 -9.69 13.88 -24.68
N SER A 263 -8.69 13.00 -24.64
CA SER A 263 -7.26 13.30 -24.58
C SER A 263 -6.83 14.59 -23.85
N GLN A 264 -7.27 14.79 -22.61
CA GLN A 264 -6.52 15.62 -21.70
C GLN A 264 -5.40 14.75 -21.14
N ARG A 265 -4.15 15.16 -21.37
CA ARG A 265 -2.98 14.49 -20.78
C ARG A 265 -3.23 14.38 -19.29
N LYS A 266 -3.24 13.14 -18.79
CA LYS A 266 -3.36 12.84 -17.36
C LYS A 266 -2.37 13.70 -16.59
N PRO A 267 -2.80 14.46 -15.57
CA PRO A 267 -1.86 15.22 -14.76
C PRO A 267 -0.84 14.28 -14.14
N PRO A 268 0.46 14.64 -14.09
CA PRO A 268 1.50 13.80 -13.52
C PRO A 268 1.36 13.65 -12.00
N ALA A 269 0.65 14.56 -11.36
CA ALA A 269 0.39 14.58 -9.92
C ALA A 269 -0.92 15.30 -9.60
N SER A 270 -1.51 14.97 -8.46
CA SER A 270 -2.64 15.66 -7.86
C SER A 270 -2.32 16.09 -6.43
N THR A 271 -3.04 17.08 -5.93
CA THR A 271 -2.93 17.52 -4.53
C THR A 271 -4.25 17.32 -3.81
N TRP A 272 -4.18 16.96 -2.54
CA TRP A 272 -5.34 16.82 -1.65
C TRP A 272 -5.02 17.31 -0.25
N THR A 273 -6.04 17.65 0.54
CA THR A 273 -5.89 18.18 1.89
C THR A 273 -6.56 17.24 2.89
N ALA A 274 -5.83 16.86 3.93
CA ALA A 274 -6.39 16.23 5.11
C ALA A 274 -6.50 17.26 6.24
N SER A 275 -7.68 17.35 6.85
CA SER A 275 -7.89 18.13 8.07
C SER A 275 -7.41 17.34 9.29
N ALA A 276 -6.92 18.02 10.32
CA ALA A 276 -6.72 17.41 11.61
C ALA A 276 -8.10 17.06 12.19
N ALA A 277 -8.36 15.77 12.37
CA ALA A 277 -9.62 15.31 12.93
C ALA A 277 -9.71 15.74 14.41
N GLY A 278 -10.74 16.49 14.78
CA GLY A 278 -11.04 16.83 16.16
C GLY A 278 -11.39 18.30 16.46
N LEU A 279 -11.18 19.22 15.56
CA LEU A 279 -11.71 20.58 15.73
C LEU A 279 -13.18 20.59 15.26
N ARG A 280 -14.10 20.26 16.16
CA ARG A 280 -15.49 20.71 16.02
C ARG A 280 -15.44 22.24 16.03
N GLU A 281 -15.81 22.87 14.93
CA GLU A 281 -16.19 24.27 14.96
C GLU A 281 -17.39 24.38 15.93
N SER A 282 -17.11 24.91 17.12
CA SER A 282 -18.15 25.43 17.97
C SER A 282 -18.64 26.70 17.28
N THR A 283 -19.69 26.56 16.48
CA THR A 283 -20.49 27.71 16.06
C THR A 283 -21.19 28.25 17.30
N ALA A 284 -20.71 29.40 17.75
CA ALA A 284 -21.44 30.28 18.67
C ALA A 284 -22.60 30.93 17.93
#